data_ac9c8c8b986fb941bc14d9cb2c772c71
#
_entry.id   ac9c8c8b986fb941bc14d9cb2c772c71
#
_cell.length_a   1.000
_cell.length_b   1.000
_cell.length_c   1.000
_cell.angle_alpha   90.00
_cell.angle_beta   90.00
_cell.angle_gamma   90.00
#
_symmetry.space_group_name_H-M   'P 1'
#
loop_
_entity.id
_entity.type
_entity.pdbx_description
1 polymer ?
#
loop_
_entity_poly.entity_id
_entity_poly.type
_entity_poly.pdbx_seq_one_letter_code
_entity_poly.pdbx_strand_id
1 'polypeptide(L)'
;MRKHVDLVGLLFQLWGGMILLLSVSLVSTGIAATAIGAAATQAATGGKLAAGIVAAVFFTLAALGLIFGAVHLWIGSRLRRFREWARAFAIVLSVVDLFLLPFGTALGAYALWALINERSKPLFEAEAAGS
;
A
#
# COMPACT_ATOMS: atom_id res chain seq x y z
N MET A 1 9.60 -9.74 21.63
CA MET A 1 9.25 -8.51 20.89
C MET A 1 9.80 -8.49 19.48
N ARG A 2 11.03 -8.91 19.27
CA ARG A 2 11.67 -8.97 17.93
C ARG A 2 10.82 -9.70 16.88
N LYS A 3 10.22 -10.83 17.25
CA LYS A 3 9.31 -11.60 16.39
C LYS A 3 8.06 -10.81 15.97
N HIS A 4 7.52 -9.99 16.87
CA HIS A 4 6.34 -9.17 16.55
C HIS A 4 6.67 -8.06 15.56
N VAL A 5 7.81 -7.40 15.68
CA VAL A 5 8.27 -6.38 14.74
C VAL A 5 8.55 -6.98 13.36
N ASP A 6 9.18 -8.16 13.30
CA ASP A 6 9.41 -8.88 12.04
C ASP A 6 8.10 -9.31 11.39
N LEU A 7 7.13 -9.79 12.18
CA LEU A 7 5.79 -10.10 11.69
C LEU A 7 5.06 -8.88 11.12
N VAL A 8 5.16 -7.73 11.80
CA VAL A 8 4.60 -6.49 11.27
C VAL A 8 5.22 -6.14 9.92
N GLY A 9 6.55 -6.22 9.82
CA GLY A 9 7.25 -5.98 8.56
C GLY A 9 6.81 -6.94 7.45
N LEU A 10 6.61 -8.22 7.77
CA LEU A 10 6.09 -9.22 6.83
C LEU A 10 4.65 -8.89 6.40
N LEU A 11 3.79 -8.51 7.35
CA LEU A 11 2.41 -8.13 7.06
C LEU A 11 2.35 -6.89 6.16
N PHE A 12 3.22 -5.90 6.39
CA PHE A 12 3.34 -4.74 5.50
C PHE A 12 3.74 -5.15 4.09
N GLN A 13 4.66 -6.11 3.95
CA GLN A 13 5.07 -6.63 2.65
C GLN A 13 3.93 -7.38 1.95
N LEU A 14 3.21 -8.24 2.68
CA LEU A 14 2.06 -8.97 2.13
C LEU A 14 0.95 -8.02 1.71
N TRP A 15 0.63 -7.05 2.56
CA TRP A 15 -0.38 -6.03 2.28
C TRP A 15 0.00 -5.17 1.06
N GLY A 16 1.24 -4.68 1.03
CA GLY A 16 1.78 -3.94 -0.10
C GLY A 16 1.77 -4.75 -1.39
N GLY A 17 2.16 -6.02 -1.34
CA GLY A 17 2.10 -6.95 -2.48
C GLY A 17 0.68 -7.15 -3.00
N MET A 18 -0.29 -7.30 -2.12
CA MET A 18 -1.70 -7.43 -2.48
C MET A 18 -2.23 -6.14 -3.14
N ILE A 19 -1.88 -4.98 -2.60
CA ILE A 19 -2.23 -3.68 -3.21
C ILE A 19 -1.63 -3.54 -4.60
N LEU A 20 -0.38 -3.96 -4.80
CA LEU A 20 0.27 -3.94 -6.12
C LEU A 20 -0.45 -4.83 -7.13
N LEU A 21 -0.85 -6.04 -6.74
CA LEU A 21 -1.62 -6.95 -7.60
C LEU A 21 -2.96 -6.35 -7.99
N LEU A 22 -3.68 -5.76 -7.02
CA LEU A 22 -4.92 -5.04 -7.30
C LEU A 22 -4.70 -3.87 -8.25
N SER A 23 -3.62 -3.11 -8.07
CA SER A 23 -3.28 -1.97 -8.93
C SER A 23 -2.99 -2.39 -10.37
N VAL A 24 -2.30 -3.51 -10.58
CA VAL A 24 -2.09 -4.08 -11.91
C VAL A 24 -3.43 -4.48 -12.55
N SER A 25 -4.34 -5.07 -11.78
CA SER A 25 -5.69 -5.39 -12.26
C SER A 25 -6.47 -4.13 -12.66
N LEU A 26 -6.33 -3.04 -11.91
CA LEU A 26 -6.94 -1.76 -12.24
C LEU A 26 -6.36 -1.15 -13.53
N VAL A 27 -5.06 -1.28 -13.76
CA VAL A 27 -4.43 -0.88 -15.06
C VAL A 27 -5.05 -1.66 -16.20
N SER A 28 -5.16 -2.97 -16.07
CA SER A 28 -5.75 -3.83 -17.11
C SER A 28 -7.19 -3.43 -17.42
N THR A 29 -7.97 -3.12 -16.38
CA THR A 29 -9.36 -2.63 -16.52
C THR A 29 -9.41 -1.26 -17.21
N GLY A 30 -8.50 -0.36 -16.86
CA GLY A 30 -8.37 0.95 -17.52
C GLY A 30 -8.05 0.83 -19.01
N ILE A 31 -7.14 -0.07 -19.38
CA ILE A 31 -6.80 -0.37 -20.78
C ILE A 31 -8.03 -0.92 -21.52
N ALA A 32 -8.75 -1.86 -20.91
CA ALA A 32 -9.97 -2.42 -21.50
C ALA A 32 -11.03 -1.33 -21.73
N ALA A 33 -11.22 -0.43 -20.76
CA ALA A 33 -12.15 0.69 -20.89
C ALA A 33 -11.77 1.64 -22.04
N THR A 34 -10.49 1.94 -22.23
CA THR A 34 -10.01 2.76 -23.36
C THR A 34 -10.24 2.07 -24.69
N ALA A 35 -10.00 0.76 -24.78
CA ALA A 35 -10.21 -0.02 -26.00
C ALA A 35 -11.70 -0.08 -26.38
N ILE A 36 -12.59 -0.28 -25.40
CA ILE A 36 -14.04 -0.25 -25.62
C ILE A 36 -14.50 1.13 -26.09
N GLY A 37 -14.00 2.20 -25.46
CA GLY A 37 -14.29 3.56 -25.84
C GLY A 37 -13.81 3.91 -27.24
N ALA A 38 -12.66 3.39 -27.68
CA ALA A 38 -12.13 3.55 -29.02
C ALA A 38 -12.94 2.77 -30.06
N ALA A 39 -13.38 1.56 -29.72
CA ALA A 39 -14.22 0.73 -30.62
C ALA A 39 -15.64 1.32 -30.77
N ALA A 40 -16.13 2.05 -29.76
CA ALA A 40 -17.43 2.72 -29.80
C ALA A 40 -17.45 4.02 -30.66
N THR A 41 -16.63 4.09 -31.68
CA THR A 41 -16.45 5.32 -32.51
C THR A 41 -17.72 5.83 -33.17
N GLN A 42 -18.69 4.96 -33.35
CA GLN A 42 -19.99 5.26 -33.98
C GLN A 42 -21.12 5.47 -32.97
N ALA A 43 -20.88 5.17 -31.70
CA ALA A 43 -21.83 5.46 -30.65
C ALA A 43 -21.82 6.95 -30.28
N ALA A 44 -22.94 7.45 -29.81
CA ALA A 44 -23.12 8.84 -29.42
C ALA A 44 -21.95 9.38 -28.59
N THR A 45 -21.62 10.65 -28.73
CA THR A 45 -20.52 11.37 -28.08
C THR A 45 -20.42 11.10 -26.58
N GLY A 46 -21.54 10.82 -25.92
CA GLY A 46 -21.61 10.46 -24.48
C GLY A 46 -20.92 9.15 -24.13
N GLY A 47 -20.89 8.15 -25.02
CA GLY A 47 -20.23 6.86 -24.75
C GLY A 47 -18.70 6.98 -24.68
N LYS A 48 -18.10 7.79 -25.52
CA LYS A 48 -16.65 8.05 -25.49
C LYS A 48 -16.23 8.81 -24.23
N LEU A 49 -17.04 9.81 -23.85
CA LEU A 49 -16.81 10.59 -22.64
C LEU A 49 -16.88 9.72 -21.39
N ALA A 50 -17.91 8.87 -21.30
CA ALA A 50 -18.07 7.94 -20.19
C ALA A 50 -16.90 6.95 -20.10
N ALA A 51 -16.49 6.34 -21.21
CA ALA A 51 -15.35 5.43 -21.25
C ALA A 51 -14.03 6.13 -20.85
N GLY A 52 -13.84 7.36 -21.30
CA GLY A 52 -12.67 8.18 -20.93
C GLY A 52 -12.62 8.50 -19.43
N ILE A 53 -13.74 8.86 -18.84
CA ILE A 53 -13.84 9.12 -17.40
C ILE A 53 -13.56 7.83 -16.61
N VAL A 54 -14.16 6.71 -16.99
CA VAL A 54 -13.92 5.41 -16.35
C VAL A 54 -12.44 5.04 -16.41
N ALA A 55 -11.83 5.14 -17.60
CA ALA A 55 -10.41 4.86 -17.78
C ALA A 55 -9.53 5.77 -16.89
N ALA A 56 -9.81 7.07 -16.86
CA ALA A 56 -9.07 8.03 -16.04
C ALA A 56 -9.16 7.69 -14.54
N VAL A 57 -10.33 7.31 -14.05
CA VAL A 57 -10.52 6.88 -12.65
C VAL A 57 -9.68 5.64 -12.35
N PHE A 58 -9.75 4.60 -13.21
CA PHE A 58 -9.00 3.37 -13.00
C PHE A 58 -7.49 3.60 -13.06
N PHE A 59 -6.99 4.41 -13.99
CA PHE A 59 -5.56 4.73 -14.04
C PHE A 59 -5.09 5.54 -12.84
N THR A 60 -5.91 6.47 -12.36
CA THR A 60 -5.59 7.25 -11.16
C THR A 60 -5.52 6.35 -9.92
N LEU A 61 -6.51 5.50 -9.72
CA LEU A 61 -6.53 4.53 -8.62
C LEU A 61 -5.37 3.54 -8.71
N ALA A 62 -5.05 3.07 -9.92
CA ALA A 62 -3.92 2.19 -10.16
C ALA A 62 -2.59 2.87 -9.79
N ALA A 63 -2.37 4.11 -10.23
CA ALA A 63 -1.17 4.88 -9.92
C ALA A 63 -1.01 5.09 -8.41
N LEU A 64 -2.06 5.50 -7.73
CA LEU A 64 -2.07 5.66 -6.27
C LEU A 64 -1.78 4.32 -5.58
N GLY A 65 -2.41 3.25 -6.01
CA GLY A 65 -2.20 1.91 -5.46
C GLY A 65 -0.78 1.39 -5.69
N LEU A 66 -0.18 1.64 -6.86
CA LEU A 66 1.21 1.27 -7.13
C LEU A 66 2.17 2.01 -6.20
N ILE A 67 1.99 3.32 -6.02
CA ILE A 67 2.82 4.12 -5.11
C ILE A 67 2.65 3.62 -3.67
N PHE A 68 1.41 3.45 -3.23
CA PHE A 68 1.09 3.04 -1.86
C PHE A 68 1.60 1.62 -1.56
N GLY A 69 1.39 0.68 -2.48
CA GLY A 69 1.91 -0.68 -2.37
C GLY A 69 3.43 -0.75 -2.35
N ALA A 70 4.10 0.03 -3.20
CA ALA A 70 5.57 0.11 -3.22
C ALA A 70 6.11 0.67 -1.91
N VAL A 71 5.49 1.71 -1.35
CA VAL A 71 5.86 2.29 -0.05
C VAL A 71 5.73 1.26 1.06
N HIS A 72 4.64 0.48 1.09
CA HIS A 72 4.43 -0.60 2.06
C HIS A 72 5.52 -1.68 1.97
N LEU A 73 5.84 -2.12 0.75
CA LEU A 73 6.93 -3.09 0.55
C LEU A 73 8.27 -2.55 1.03
N TRP A 74 8.56 -1.31 0.70
CA TRP A 74 9.83 -0.67 1.06
C TRP A 74 9.95 -0.51 2.58
N ILE A 75 8.94 0.06 3.22
CA ILE A 75 8.91 0.24 4.68
C ILE A 75 8.92 -1.11 5.39
N GLY A 76 8.11 -2.08 4.94
CA GLY A 76 8.10 -3.43 5.48
C GLY A 76 9.48 -4.10 5.45
N SER A 77 10.21 -3.95 4.34
CA SER A 77 11.58 -4.49 4.23
C SER A 77 12.57 -3.81 5.18
N ARG A 78 12.44 -2.50 5.35
CA ARG A 78 13.29 -1.72 6.26
C ARG A 78 12.94 -1.98 7.73
N LEU A 79 11.66 -2.19 8.03
CA LEU A 79 11.20 -2.53 9.36
C LEU A 79 11.78 -3.88 9.83
N ARG A 80 11.84 -4.86 8.94
CA ARG A 80 12.47 -6.18 9.21
C ARG A 80 13.99 -6.08 9.44
N ARG A 81 14.62 -5.01 8.95
CA ARG A 81 16.02 -4.68 9.22
C ARG A 81 16.19 -3.77 10.44
N PHE A 82 15.13 -3.56 11.22
CA PHE A 82 15.09 -2.75 12.44
C PHE A 82 15.66 -1.32 12.27
N ARG A 83 15.45 -0.73 11.09
CA ARG A 83 15.87 0.65 10.85
C ARG A 83 14.99 1.62 11.65
N GLU A 84 15.62 2.47 12.44
CA GLU A 84 14.95 3.38 13.35
C GLU A 84 13.94 4.31 12.65
N TRP A 85 14.34 4.92 11.54
CA TRP A 85 13.46 5.78 10.76
C TRP A 85 12.25 5.02 10.16
N ALA A 86 12.44 3.74 9.82
CA ALA A 86 11.34 2.93 9.29
C ALA A 86 10.23 2.73 10.33
N ARG A 87 10.57 2.71 11.62
CA ARG A 87 9.61 2.65 12.71
C ARG A 87 8.67 3.86 12.71
N ALA A 88 9.21 5.07 12.59
CA ALA A 88 8.42 6.30 12.54
C ALA A 88 7.48 6.31 11.32
N PHE A 89 8.01 6.00 10.14
CA PHE A 89 7.20 5.91 8.92
C PHE A 89 6.15 4.79 8.98
N ALA A 90 6.49 3.64 9.56
CA ALA A 90 5.54 2.55 9.73
C ALA A 90 4.38 2.93 10.67
N ILE A 91 4.65 3.69 11.73
CA ILE A 91 3.60 4.22 12.63
C ILE A 91 2.66 5.15 11.86
N VAL A 92 3.20 6.10 11.10
CA VAL A 92 2.38 7.02 10.27
C VAL A 92 1.55 6.23 9.26
N LEU A 93 2.17 5.28 8.57
CA LEU A 93 1.49 4.44 7.59
C LEU A 93 0.39 3.58 8.22
N SER A 94 0.65 3.03 9.42
CA SER A 94 -0.34 2.27 10.18
C SER A 94 -1.57 3.10 10.56
N VAL A 95 -1.40 4.38 10.84
CA VAL A 95 -2.52 5.30 11.08
C VAL A 95 -3.34 5.47 9.81
N VAL A 96 -2.68 5.62 8.66
CA VAL A 96 -3.37 5.69 7.36
C VAL A 96 -4.13 4.38 7.07
N ASP A 97 -3.48 3.24 7.30
CA ASP A 97 -4.09 1.93 7.10
C ASP A 97 -5.31 1.70 7.98
N LEU A 98 -5.34 2.31 9.17
CA LEU A 98 -6.47 2.22 10.09
C LEU A 98 -7.78 2.72 9.45
N PHE A 99 -7.69 3.67 8.52
CA PHE A 99 -8.82 4.19 7.77
C PHE A 99 -9.20 3.34 6.55
N LEU A 100 -8.34 2.42 6.14
CA LEU A 100 -8.57 1.51 5.01
C LEU A 100 -9.20 0.20 5.49
N LEU A 101 -10.52 0.20 5.60
CA LEU A 101 -11.34 -0.93 6.04
C LEU A 101 -11.39 -2.08 5.02
N PRO A 102 -11.58 -3.34 5.48
CA PRO A 102 -11.56 -3.85 6.86
C PRO A 102 -10.18 -4.39 7.29
N PHE A 103 -9.34 -4.82 6.35
CA PHE A 103 -8.05 -5.48 6.63
C PHE A 103 -6.97 -4.49 7.05
N GLY A 104 -6.96 -3.28 6.49
CA GLY A 104 -6.04 -2.22 6.87
C GLY A 104 -6.19 -1.82 8.34
N THR A 105 -7.40 -1.82 8.86
CA THR A 105 -7.68 -1.51 10.27
C THR A 105 -7.03 -2.53 11.20
N ALA A 106 -7.16 -3.84 10.93
CA ALA A 106 -6.55 -4.88 11.73
C ALA A 106 -5.01 -4.81 11.68
N LEU A 107 -4.45 -4.65 10.49
CA LEU A 107 -3.02 -4.49 10.28
C LEU A 107 -2.50 -3.24 10.97
N GLY A 108 -3.16 -2.10 10.78
CA GLY A 108 -2.79 -0.83 11.39
C GLY A 108 -2.80 -0.89 12.92
N ALA A 109 -3.84 -1.45 13.52
CA ALA A 109 -3.95 -1.62 14.98
C ALA A 109 -2.85 -2.53 15.53
N TYR A 110 -2.58 -3.67 14.90
CA TYR A 110 -1.52 -4.58 15.31
C TYR A 110 -0.13 -3.94 15.16
N ALA A 111 0.12 -3.28 14.05
CA ALA A 111 1.38 -2.59 13.81
C ALA A 111 1.62 -1.47 14.82
N LEU A 112 0.60 -0.66 15.11
CA LEU A 112 0.68 0.39 16.12
C LEU A 112 1.01 -0.20 17.50
N TRP A 113 0.31 -1.28 17.90
CA TRP A 113 0.60 -1.94 19.16
C TRP A 113 2.05 -2.43 19.25
N ALA A 114 2.53 -3.10 18.20
CA ALA A 114 3.89 -3.66 18.20
C ALA A 114 4.99 -2.58 18.14
N LEU A 115 4.76 -1.49 17.40
CA LEU A 115 5.77 -0.45 17.17
C LEU A 115 5.82 0.60 18.27
N ILE A 116 4.68 0.90 18.91
CA ILE A 116 4.59 1.87 20.01
C ILE A 116 5.05 1.23 21.33
N ASN A 117 5.00 -0.11 21.44
CA ASN A 117 5.38 -0.80 22.65
C ASN A 117 6.81 -0.45 23.07
N GLU A 118 6.97 -0.07 24.33
CA GLU A 118 8.27 0.30 24.93
C GLU A 118 9.35 -0.79 24.73
N ARG A 119 8.94 -2.05 24.68
CA ARG A 119 9.84 -3.21 24.49
C ARG A 119 10.44 -3.31 23.10
N SER A 120 9.86 -2.61 22.11
CA SER A 120 10.39 -2.61 20.75
C SER A 120 11.48 -1.56 20.52
N LYS A 121 11.49 -0.47 21.30
CA LYS A 121 12.46 0.63 21.18
C LYS A 121 13.91 0.15 21.19
N PRO A 122 14.36 -0.68 22.16
CA PRO A 122 15.76 -1.11 22.24
C PRO A 122 16.23 -1.87 20.99
N LEU A 123 15.34 -2.53 20.26
CA LEU A 123 15.69 -3.29 19.05
C LEU A 123 16.14 -2.36 17.90
N PHE A 124 15.48 -1.21 17.78
CA PHE A 124 15.81 -0.22 16.76
C PHE A 124 17.06 0.59 17.14
N GLU A 125 17.19 0.92 18.42
CA GLU A 125 18.36 1.63 18.95
C GLU A 125 19.63 0.78 18.84
N ALA A 126 19.56 -0.52 19.14
CA ALA A 126 20.68 -1.43 19.01
C ALA A 126 21.16 -1.57 17.55
N GLU A 127 20.25 -1.61 16.59
CA GLU A 127 20.59 -1.68 15.17
C GLU A 127 21.19 -0.37 14.67
N ALA A 128 20.68 0.76 15.12
CA ALA A 128 21.24 2.08 14.81
C ALA A 128 22.66 2.24 15.37
N ALA A 129 22.94 1.73 16.56
CA ALA A 129 24.28 1.75 17.17
C ALA A 129 25.25 0.79 16.47
N GLY A 130 24.77 -0.31 15.87
CA GLY A 130 25.57 -1.30 15.14
C GLY A 130 25.86 -0.92 13.69
N SER A 131 25.23 0.12 13.18
CA SER A 131 25.41 0.61 11.82
C SER A 131 26.31 1.85 11.80
#